data_9d0320e53268c1c4acd4984144dc0b95
#
_entry.id   9d0320e53268c1c4acd4984144dc0b95
#
_cell.length_a   1.000
_cell.length_b   1.000
_cell.length_c   1.000
_cell.angle_alpha   90.00
_cell.angle_beta   90.00
_cell.angle_gamma   90.00
#
_symmetry.space_group_name_H-M   'P 1'
#
loop_
_entity.id
_entity.type
_entity.pdbx_description
1 polymer ?
#
loop_
_entity_poly.entity_id
_entity_poly.type
_entity_poly.pdbx_seq_one_letter_code
_entity_poly.pdbx_strand_id
1 'polypeptide(L)'
;MRILVLGINYAPERTSVAPFTTGLCEHLAANGNKVTVVTAFPYYPEWRVWDGYRGSLYRKESIHGVTVHRVAHYVPQKPSRLIERLAYDISFTVNCFVAALFTGGCDIIYCSCPPPTVAFAAYLLGWIKGAGYVMKLTDLASDAALATSIMKPGFAFRLARIFEAFSFRKAQAVICLCQGFIDRLKERGIKEEKLRLISDWADMENLRPGAQGSAFRLANQLSPEQFLVFHTGNMGKKQRLMNVVSAAQASLSEPDLRWIIVGQGEERDQLEEEISRRRLTNIMLLPLQPRESLPEMYASADLLLLNQAAAVEDAVIPSKLLTYMAAGRAVVAAVSEKSEAARQIRRANCGVVVPPENPEALARVVLALRKDAGLRRKLGVNARIFAEVHFTKAGVLDRYDEFFRSLRPAVNDLSMARPAAEND
;
A
#
# COMPACT_ATOMS: atom_id res chain seq x y z
N MET A 1 5.18 3.33 26.08
CA MET A 1 6.12 2.28 25.58
C MET A 1 7.26 2.93 24.81
N ARG A 2 8.40 2.24 24.73
CA ARG A 2 9.52 2.60 23.84
C ARG A 2 9.39 1.71 22.59
N ILE A 3 9.08 2.32 21.45
CA ILE A 3 8.80 1.60 20.22
C ILE A 3 9.92 1.91 19.23
N LEU A 4 10.63 0.87 18.77
CA LEU A 4 11.61 0.95 17.70
C LEU A 4 10.93 0.55 16.37
N VAL A 5 10.93 1.44 15.40
CA VAL A 5 10.33 1.23 14.09
C VAL A 5 11.42 1.07 13.04
N LEU A 6 11.36 0.00 12.28
CA LEU A 6 12.26 -0.30 11.16
C LEU A 6 11.46 -0.30 9.86
N GLY A 7 11.79 0.60 8.95
CA GLY A 7 11.10 0.69 7.66
C GLY A 7 11.87 1.57 6.69
N ILE A 8 11.92 1.16 5.42
CA ILE A 8 12.78 1.85 4.44
C ILE A 8 12.23 3.23 4.04
N ASN A 9 10.90 3.41 4.00
CA ASN A 9 10.26 4.66 3.62
C ASN A 9 9.62 5.35 4.82
N TYR A 10 9.88 6.64 4.97
CA TYR A 10 9.36 7.51 6.02
C TYR A 10 9.27 8.97 5.53
N ALA A 11 8.58 9.84 6.26
CA ALA A 11 8.57 11.28 5.94
C ALA A 11 10.00 11.80 5.66
N PRO A 12 10.19 12.71 4.69
CA PRO A 12 9.18 13.50 3.98
C PRO A 12 8.59 12.83 2.73
N GLU A 13 8.89 11.56 2.44
CA GLU A 13 8.27 10.82 1.35
C GLU A 13 6.76 10.73 1.54
N ARG A 14 5.99 10.99 0.45
CA ARG A 14 4.53 11.10 0.50
C ARG A 14 3.81 9.97 -0.25
N THR A 15 4.53 8.96 -0.68
CA THR A 15 4.03 7.84 -1.50
C THR A 15 4.42 6.51 -0.89
N SER A 16 3.94 5.42 -1.47
CA SER A 16 4.21 4.06 -0.98
C SER A 16 3.75 3.86 0.47
N VAL A 17 4.54 3.21 1.31
CA VAL A 17 4.24 2.93 2.71
C VAL A 17 4.57 4.08 3.66
N ALA A 18 5.29 5.10 3.18
CA ALA A 18 5.76 6.22 4.00
C ALA A 18 4.63 6.96 4.74
N PRO A 19 3.50 7.36 4.10
CA PRO A 19 2.43 8.07 4.80
C PRO A 19 1.82 7.27 5.95
N PHE A 20 1.72 5.95 5.78
CA PHE A 20 1.16 5.06 6.79
C PHE A 20 2.12 4.84 7.95
N THR A 21 3.40 4.61 7.68
CA THR A 21 4.41 4.45 8.73
C THR A 21 4.60 5.76 9.50
N THR A 22 4.67 6.89 8.79
CA THR A 22 4.80 8.22 9.40
C THR A 22 3.59 8.55 10.27
N GLY A 23 2.37 8.44 9.72
CA GLY A 23 1.17 8.76 10.46
C GLY A 23 0.96 7.88 11.70
N LEU A 24 1.33 6.60 11.63
CA LEU A 24 1.31 5.71 12.79
C LEU A 24 2.32 6.16 13.87
N CYS A 25 3.57 6.46 13.47
CA CYS A 25 4.61 6.87 14.40
C CYS A 25 4.28 8.19 15.09
N GLU A 26 3.77 9.17 14.36
CA GLU A 26 3.33 10.46 14.89
C GLU A 26 2.17 10.30 15.88
N HIS A 27 1.18 9.46 15.53
CA HIS A 27 0.06 9.16 16.43
C HIS A 27 0.52 8.48 17.72
N LEU A 28 1.39 7.47 17.62
CA LEU A 28 1.91 6.78 18.79
C LEU A 28 2.75 7.73 19.68
N ALA A 29 3.52 8.64 19.07
CA ALA A 29 4.29 9.64 19.80
C ALA A 29 3.36 10.65 20.52
N ALA A 30 2.32 11.13 19.83
CA ALA A 30 1.29 12.01 20.41
C ALA A 30 0.57 11.37 21.59
N ASN A 31 0.40 10.03 21.58
CA ASN A 31 -0.18 9.24 22.65
C ASN A 31 0.83 8.85 23.76
N GLY A 32 1.95 9.60 23.89
CA GLY A 32 2.90 9.47 24.99
C GLY A 32 3.87 8.29 24.88
N ASN A 33 4.00 7.66 23.70
CA ASN A 33 5.03 6.65 23.48
C ASN A 33 6.34 7.31 23.02
N LYS A 34 7.47 6.72 23.42
CA LYS A 34 8.78 7.10 22.87
C LYS A 34 9.02 6.32 21.61
N VAL A 35 8.85 6.98 20.46
CA VAL A 35 9.00 6.37 19.15
C VAL A 35 10.35 6.73 18.54
N THR A 36 11.10 5.71 18.13
CA THR A 36 12.36 5.84 17.41
C THR A 36 12.26 5.09 16.09
N VAL A 37 12.52 5.77 14.98
CA VAL A 37 12.45 5.22 13.63
C VAL A 37 13.86 5.09 13.07
N VAL A 38 14.19 3.94 12.47
CA VAL A 38 15.37 3.78 11.62
C VAL A 38 14.88 3.55 10.18
N THR A 39 15.27 4.45 9.28
CA THR A 39 14.78 4.52 7.90
C THR A 39 15.87 4.91 6.92
N ALA A 40 15.61 4.78 5.61
CA ALA A 40 16.50 5.26 4.58
C ALA A 40 16.48 6.78 4.44
N PHE A 41 17.45 7.35 3.73
CA PHE A 41 17.32 8.69 3.18
C PHE A 41 16.20 8.71 2.13
N PRO A 42 15.42 9.81 2.02
CA PRO A 42 14.36 9.92 1.03
C PRO A 42 14.87 9.73 -0.39
N TYR A 43 14.22 8.85 -1.17
CA TYR A 43 14.63 8.50 -2.53
C TYR A 43 13.44 8.17 -3.45
N TYR A 44 12.28 7.87 -2.89
CA TYR A 44 11.12 7.40 -3.65
C TYR A 44 10.08 8.53 -3.86
N PRO A 45 9.42 8.68 -5.03
CA PRO A 45 9.38 7.69 -6.14
C PRO A 45 10.47 7.85 -7.21
N GLU A 46 11.38 8.84 -7.09
CA GLU A 46 12.36 9.19 -8.13
C GLU A 46 13.50 8.17 -8.27
N TRP A 47 13.61 7.20 -7.38
CA TRP A 47 14.71 6.25 -7.29
C TRP A 47 16.09 6.96 -7.28
N ARG A 48 16.16 8.06 -6.54
CA ARG A 48 17.33 8.89 -6.36
C ARG A 48 17.27 9.61 -5.02
N VAL A 49 18.33 9.52 -4.23
CA VAL A 49 18.37 10.27 -2.95
C VAL A 49 18.15 11.76 -3.20
N TRP A 50 17.22 12.36 -2.47
CA TRP A 50 16.86 13.77 -2.62
C TRP A 50 18.00 14.71 -2.28
N ASP A 51 18.09 15.87 -2.96
CA ASP A 51 19.26 16.76 -2.92
C ASP A 51 19.66 17.17 -1.49
N GLY A 52 18.73 17.47 -0.60
CA GLY A 52 19.01 17.84 0.79
C GLY A 52 19.58 16.71 1.67
N TYR A 53 19.69 15.48 1.13
CA TYR A 53 20.12 14.30 1.87
C TYR A 53 21.34 13.59 1.25
N ARG A 54 21.86 14.07 0.12
CA ARG A 54 23.01 13.49 -0.57
C ARG A 54 24.30 13.63 0.24
N GLY A 55 25.20 12.68 0.07
CA GLY A 55 26.55 12.72 0.65
C GLY A 55 26.62 12.34 2.13
N SER A 56 25.50 12.06 2.79
CA SER A 56 25.47 11.61 4.18
C SER A 56 25.35 10.09 4.26
N LEU A 57 26.09 9.46 5.17
CA LEU A 57 25.92 8.03 5.48
C LEU A 57 24.88 7.80 6.59
N TYR A 58 24.77 8.78 7.49
CA TYR A 58 23.86 8.74 8.62
C TYR A 58 23.40 10.14 9.00
N ARG A 59 22.14 10.30 9.42
CA ARG A 59 21.59 11.54 9.99
C ARG A 59 20.57 11.21 11.07
N LYS A 60 20.63 11.94 12.17
CA LYS A 60 19.61 11.92 13.21
C LYS A 60 18.82 13.22 13.18
N GLU A 61 17.50 13.13 13.20
CA GLU A 61 16.59 14.27 13.18
C GLU A 61 15.35 13.99 14.04
N SER A 62 14.54 15.00 14.31
CA SER A 62 13.27 14.87 15.00
C SER A 62 12.16 15.37 14.10
N ILE A 63 11.11 14.57 13.91
CA ILE A 63 9.95 14.91 13.06
C ILE A 63 8.69 14.67 13.90
N HIS A 64 7.93 15.71 14.19
CA HIS A 64 6.66 15.66 14.96
C HIS A 64 6.73 14.77 16.21
N GLY A 65 7.78 14.95 17.04
CA GLY A 65 7.96 14.20 18.28
C GLY A 65 8.58 12.81 18.10
N VAL A 66 8.86 12.38 16.89
CA VAL A 66 9.51 11.10 16.57
C VAL A 66 11.00 11.30 16.36
N THR A 67 11.84 10.49 17.01
CA THR A 67 13.28 10.45 16.73
C THR A 67 13.55 9.61 15.50
N VAL A 68 14.14 10.18 14.45
CA VAL A 68 14.39 9.53 13.17
C VAL A 68 15.89 9.38 12.93
N HIS A 69 16.35 8.16 12.70
CA HIS A 69 17.69 7.82 12.30
C HIS A 69 17.67 7.40 10.83
N ARG A 70 18.28 8.21 9.96
CA ARG A 70 18.40 7.90 8.53
C ARG A 70 19.72 7.24 8.23
N VAL A 71 19.68 6.22 7.40
CA VAL A 71 20.85 5.47 6.97
C VAL A 71 20.96 5.46 5.45
N ALA A 72 22.17 5.46 4.95
CA ALA A 72 22.45 5.26 3.53
C ALA A 72 22.06 3.84 3.10
N HIS A 73 21.68 3.69 1.83
CA HIS A 73 21.43 2.41 1.21
C HIS A 73 21.70 2.52 -0.29
N TYR A 74 21.86 1.40 -0.95
CA TYR A 74 21.95 1.37 -2.42
C TYR A 74 20.58 1.68 -3.03
N VAL A 75 20.51 2.67 -3.91
CA VAL A 75 19.31 3.00 -4.69
C VAL A 75 19.48 2.44 -6.10
N PRO A 76 18.63 1.48 -6.53
CA PRO A 76 18.76 0.82 -7.83
C PRO A 76 18.42 1.76 -8.99
N GLN A 77 19.19 1.67 -10.07
CA GLN A 77 18.84 2.35 -11.33
C GLN A 77 17.75 1.60 -12.11
N LYS A 78 17.73 0.28 -11.98
CA LYS A 78 16.75 -0.61 -12.61
C LYS A 78 16.10 -1.52 -11.56
N PRO A 79 15.07 -1.02 -10.84
CA PRO A 79 14.43 -1.74 -9.72
C PRO A 79 13.81 -3.10 -10.10
N SER A 80 13.61 -3.36 -11.38
CA SER A 80 13.14 -4.65 -11.91
C SER A 80 14.22 -5.73 -12.00
N ARG A 81 15.52 -5.37 -11.89
CA ARG A 81 16.62 -6.33 -11.90
C ARG A 81 16.80 -6.96 -10.52
N LEU A 82 16.78 -8.28 -10.45
CA LEU A 82 16.89 -9.04 -9.20
C LEU A 82 18.14 -8.68 -8.38
N ILE A 83 19.31 -8.55 -9.03
CA ILE A 83 20.59 -8.25 -8.35
C ILE A 83 20.54 -6.85 -7.71
N GLU A 84 20.06 -5.85 -8.45
CA GLU A 84 19.92 -4.48 -7.92
C GLU A 84 18.90 -4.43 -6.78
N ARG A 85 17.83 -5.23 -6.88
CA ARG A 85 16.83 -5.35 -5.82
C ARG A 85 17.40 -6.00 -4.56
N LEU A 86 18.18 -7.05 -4.70
CA LEU A 86 18.87 -7.69 -3.57
C LEU A 86 19.88 -6.74 -2.91
N ALA A 87 20.69 -6.02 -3.71
CA ALA A 87 21.64 -5.03 -3.20
C ALA A 87 20.92 -3.92 -2.41
N TYR A 88 19.77 -3.43 -2.91
CA TYR A 88 18.91 -2.48 -2.24
C TYR A 88 18.40 -3.03 -0.90
N ASP A 89 17.80 -4.22 -0.89
CA ASP A 89 17.23 -4.83 0.30
C ASP A 89 18.30 -5.11 1.37
N ILE A 90 19.45 -5.66 0.98
CA ILE A 90 20.55 -6.04 1.88
C ILE A 90 21.25 -4.80 2.44
N SER A 91 21.60 -3.82 1.59
CA SER A 91 22.30 -2.63 2.04
C SER A 91 21.49 -1.83 3.06
N PHE A 92 20.17 -1.68 2.80
CA PHE A 92 19.30 -1.04 3.77
C PHE A 92 19.22 -1.85 5.08
N THR A 93 19.00 -3.15 4.99
CA THR A 93 18.85 -4.01 6.17
C THR A 93 20.09 -3.99 7.07
N VAL A 94 21.27 -4.07 6.49
CA VAL A 94 22.55 -4.04 7.25
C VAL A 94 22.73 -2.70 7.93
N ASN A 95 22.58 -1.58 7.19
CA ASN A 95 22.76 -0.25 7.76
C ASN A 95 21.68 0.09 8.79
N CYS A 96 20.44 -0.35 8.56
CA CYS A 96 19.34 -0.24 9.50
C CYS A 96 19.62 -1.02 10.79
N PHE A 97 20.11 -2.25 10.69
CA PHE A 97 20.48 -3.07 11.84
C PHE A 97 21.60 -2.40 12.67
N VAL A 98 22.68 -1.97 12.00
CA VAL A 98 23.80 -1.29 12.67
C VAL A 98 23.32 -0.02 13.39
N ALA A 99 22.58 0.84 12.71
CA ALA A 99 22.07 2.06 13.35
C ALA A 99 21.12 1.75 14.53
N ALA A 100 20.26 0.74 14.37
CA ALA A 100 19.32 0.34 15.41
C ALA A 100 19.99 -0.23 16.66
N LEU A 101 21.18 -0.81 16.58
CA LEU A 101 21.95 -1.25 17.76
C LEU A 101 22.20 -0.09 18.74
N PHE A 102 22.42 1.12 18.23
CA PHE A 102 22.76 2.31 18.98
C PHE A 102 21.55 3.18 19.38
N THR A 103 20.32 2.77 19.11
CA THR A 103 19.11 3.56 19.45
C THR A 103 18.64 3.42 20.91
N GLY A 104 19.38 2.74 21.76
CA GLY A 104 18.96 2.45 23.14
C GLY A 104 17.95 1.29 23.22
N GLY A 105 17.41 1.06 24.42
CA GLY A 105 16.45 -0.01 24.68
C GLY A 105 15.06 0.28 24.11
N CYS A 106 14.34 -0.77 23.71
CA CYS A 106 12.94 -0.70 23.29
C CYS A 106 12.12 -1.81 23.96
N ASP A 107 10.83 -1.59 24.05
CA ASP A 107 9.89 -2.58 24.61
C ASP A 107 9.31 -3.47 23.49
N ILE A 108 9.23 -2.94 22.26
CA ILE A 108 8.77 -3.62 21.07
C ILE A 108 9.46 -3.08 19.83
N ILE A 109 9.70 -3.95 18.84
CA ILE A 109 10.18 -3.57 17.51
C ILE A 109 9.04 -3.73 16.52
N TYR A 110 8.70 -2.67 15.78
CA TYR A 110 7.75 -2.71 14.69
C TYR A 110 8.52 -2.64 13.37
N CYS A 111 8.38 -3.65 12.50
CA CYS A 111 9.01 -3.63 11.19
C CYS A 111 7.97 -3.56 10.08
N SER A 112 8.14 -2.60 9.17
CA SER A 112 7.33 -2.45 7.96
C SER A 112 8.03 -3.15 6.79
N CYS A 113 7.40 -4.17 6.24
CA CYS A 113 7.89 -4.92 5.08
C CYS A 113 7.07 -4.58 3.83
N PRO A 114 7.68 -4.26 2.68
CA PRO A 114 9.06 -4.53 2.29
C PRO A 114 10.13 -3.57 2.88
N PRO A 115 11.44 -3.91 2.85
CA PRO A 115 12.01 -5.17 2.36
C PRO A 115 11.80 -6.33 3.36
N PRO A 116 11.63 -7.58 2.88
CA PRO A 116 11.39 -8.73 3.77
C PRO A 116 12.58 -9.02 4.70
N THR A 117 13.80 -8.65 4.30
CA THR A 117 15.03 -8.81 5.07
C THR A 117 15.04 -8.00 6.37
N VAL A 118 14.28 -6.91 6.47
CA VAL A 118 14.14 -6.09 7.69
C VAL A 118 13.53 -6.90 8.84
N ALA A 119 12.66 -7.86 8.56
CA ALA A 119 12.10 -8.72 9.60
C ALA A 119 13.16 -9.60 10.27
N PHE A 120 14.21 -10.01 9.52
CA PHE A 120 15.33 -10.73 10.11
C PHE A 120 16.20 -9.81 10.98
N ALA A 121 16.44 -8.59 10.56
CA ALA A 121 17.10 -7.59 11.40
C ALA A 121 16.29 -7.33 12.68
N ALA A 122 14.96 -7.22 12.59
CA ALA A 122 14.08 -7.06 13.74
C ALA A 122 14.16 -8.25 14.70
N TYR A 123 14.24 -9.48 14.18
CA TYR A 123 14.42 -10.68 14.99
C TYR A 123 15.74 -10.67 15.75
N LEU A 124 16.87 -10.38 15.09
CA LEU A 124 18.18 -10.31 15.73
C LEU A 124 18.26 -9.18 16.77
N LEU A 125 17.73 -8.00 16.44
CA LEU A 125 17.65 -6.87 17.38
C LEU A 125 16.76 -7.21 18.59
N GLY A 126 15.68 -7.94 18.36
CA GLY A 126 14.79 -8.41 19.42
C GLY A 126 15.52 -9.29 20.43
N TRP A 127 16.35 -10.20 19.93
CA TRP A 127 17.20 -11.03 20.79
C TRP A 127 18.24 -10.20 21.58
N ILE A 128 18.91 -9.23 20.92
CA ILE A 128 19.94 -8.38 21.56
C ILE A 128 19.32 -7.43 22.58
N LYS A 129 18.14 -6.87 22.29
CA LYS A 129 17.49 -5.83 23.13
C LYS A 129 16.47 -6.41 24.13
N GLY A 130 16.22 -7.72 24.12
CA GLY A 130 15.20 -8.36 24.95
C GLY A 130 13.77 -7.94 24.60
N ALA A 131 13.48 -7.64 23.33
CA ALA A 131 12.20 -7.15 22.86
C ALA A 131 11.56 -8.09 21.81
N GLY A 132 10.24 -8.22 21.85
CA GLY A 132 9.52 -8.86 20.77
C GLY A 132 9.49 -8.00 19.50
N TYR A 133 9.18 -8.60 18.34
CA TYR A 133 8.92 -7.81 17.14
C TYR A 133 7.58 -8.13 16.50
N VAL A 134 6.98 -7.09 15.93
CA VAL A 134 5.75 -7.11 15.16
C VAL A 134 6.07 -6.76 13.72
N MET A 135 5.49 -7.48 12.80
CA MET A 135 5.70 -7.28 11.37
C MET A 135 4.43 -6.78 10.70
N LYS A 136 4.49 -5.64 10.00
CA LYS A 136 3.43 -5.21 9.08
C LYS A 136 3.74 -5.77 7.69
N LEU A 137 2.81 -6.57 7.18
CA LEU A 137 2.90 -7.19 5.86
C LEU A 137 2.11 -6.39 4.84
N THR A 138 2.80 -5.75 3.89
CA THR A 138 2.14 -5.01 2.80
C THR A 138 2.02 -5.82 1.51
N ASP A 139 2.99 -6.71 1.26
CA ASP A 139 3.02 -7.63 0.11
C ASP A 139 3.58 -8.98 0.55
N LEU A 140 3.08 -10.06 -0.04
CA LEU A 140 3.71 -11.38 0.02
C LEU A 140 4.84 -11.42 -1.02
N ALA A 141 6.06 -11.00 -0.60
CA ALA A 141 7.15 -10.69 -1.52
C ALA A 141 7.53 -11.85 -2.43
N SER A 142 7.57 -13.09 -1.92
CA SER A 142 7.85 -14.28 -2.73
C SER A 142 6.77 -14.55 -3.78
N ASP A 143 5.50 -14.43 -3.42
CA ASP A 143 4.37 -14.63 -4.34
C ASP A 143 4.33 -13.51 -5.38
N ALA A 144 4.56 -12.26 -4.96
CA ALA A 144 4.61 -11.10 -5.86
C ALA A 144 5.76 -11.21 -6.87
N ALA A 145 6.94 -11.68 -6.45
CA ALA A 145 8.08 -11.90 -7.33
C ALA A 145 7.80 -13.02 -8.36
N LEU A 146 7.10 -14.07 -7.95
CA LEU A 146 6.65 -15.14 -8.85
C LEU A 146 5.61 -14.63 -9.86
N ALA A 147 4.58 -13.93 -9.39
CA ALA A 147 3.50 -13.39 -10.22
C ALA A 147 3.99 -12.38 -11.27
N THR A 148 5.09 -11.68 -10.99
CA THR A 148 5.70 -10.69 -11.90
C THR A 148 6.85 -11.27 -12.74
N SER A 149 7.10 -12.57 -12.66
CA SER A 149 8.21 -13.25 -13.35
C SER A 149 9.62 -12.70 -13.03
N ILE A 150 9.75 -11.93 -11.94
CA ILE A 150 11.05 -11.49 -11.41
C ILE A 150 11.81 -12.70 -10.86
N MET A 151 11.09 -13.67 -10.30
CA MET A 151 11.65 -14.93 -9.80
C MET A 151 10.93 -16.11 -10.47
N LYS A 152 11.72 -17.12 -10.87
CA LYS A 152 11.17 -18.37 -11.41
C LYS A 152 11.01 -19.40 -10.28
N PRO A 153 10.06 -20.36 -10.41
CA PRO A 153 10.00 -21.51 -9.52
C PRO A 153 11.34 -22.25 -9.51
N GLY A 154 11.94 -22.47 -8.32
CA GLY A 154 13.23 -23.11 -8.19
C GLY A 154 13.79 -22.99 -6.77
N PHE A 155 15.09 -23.29 -6.63
CA PHE A 155 15.78 -23.27 -5.33
C PHE A 155 15.74 -21.89 -4.65
N ALA A 156 16.02 -20.82 -5.39
CA ALA A 156 15.98 -19.45 -4.85
C ALA A 156 14.60 -19.06 -4.32
N PHE A 157 13.53 -19.43 -5.03
CA PHE A 157 12.16 -19.22 -4.59
C PHE A 157 11.85 -20.00 -3.30
N ARG A 158 12.28 -21.29 -3.21
CA ARG A 158 12.09 -22.08 -1.99
C ARG A 158 12.82 -21.47 -0.81
N LEU A 159 14.03 -20.98 -1.02
CA LEU A 159 14.82 -20.32 0.03
C LEU A 159 14.14 -19.02 0.51
N ALA A 160 13.66 -18.19 -0.41
CA ALA A 160 12.90 -16.98 -0.06
C ALA A 160 11.64 -17.31 0.76
N ARG A 161 10.91 -18.37 0.38
CA ARG A 161 9.74 -18.86 1.12
C ARG A 161 10.07 -19.35 2.53
N ILE A 162 11.19 -20.07 2.69
CA ILE A 162 11.66 -20.53 4.02
C ILE A 162 12.01 -19.32 4.89
N PHE A 163 12.69 -18.34 4.33
CA PHE A 163 13.07 -17.12 5.02
C PHE A 163 11.85 -16.29 5.46
N GLU A 164 10.87 -16.12 4.57
CA GLU A 164 9.59 -15.47 4.91
C GLU A 164 8.85 -16.25 6.02
N ALA A 165 8.71 -17.56 5.86
CA ALA A 165 8.04 -18.40 6.86
C ALA A 165 8.72 -18.34 8.23
N PHE A 166 10.06 -18.31 8.26
CA PHE A 166 10.82 -18.10 9.49
C PHE A 166 10.47 -16.75 10.14
N SER A 167 10.48 -15.67 9.35
CA SER A 167 10.17 -14.31 9.83
C SER A 167 8.75 -14.24 10.41
N PHE A 168 7.75 -14.81 9.73
CA PHE A 168 6.38 -14.85 10.24
C PHE A 168 6.23 -15.69 11.53
N ARG A 169 6.88 -16.86 11.60
CA ARG A 169 6.81 -17.74 12.78
C ARG A 169 7.47 -17.12 14.00
N LYS A 170 8.56 -16.38 13.82
CA LYS A 170 9.31 -15.75 14.91
C LYS A 170 8.71 -14.43 15.37
N ALA A 171 7.91 -13.77 14.56
CA ALA A 171 7.18 -12.57 14.96
C ALA A 171 6.23 -12.84 16.13
N GLN A 172 6.11 -11.89 17.04
CA GLN A 172 5.10 -11.89 18.10
C GLN A 172 3.70 -11.74 17.50
N ALA A 173 3.58 -10.87 16.49
CA ALA A 173 2.38 -10.73 15.68
C ALA A 173 2.72 -10.29 14.27
N VAL A 174 1.84 -10.63 13.32
CA VAL A 174 1.89 -10.18 11.92
C VAL A 174 0.62 -9.40 11.60
N ILE A 175 0.78 -8.12 11.29
CA ILE A 175 -0.32 -7.26 10.86
C ILE A 175 -0.52 -7.46 9.36
N CYS A 176 -1.70 -7.94 9.01
CA CYS A 176 -2.15 -8.18 7.65
C CYS A 176 -3.11 -7.08 7.22
N LEU A 177 -2.93 -6.56 6.02
CA LEU A 177 -3.76 -5.47 5.48
C LEU A 177 -5.15 -5.96 5.04
N CYS A 178 -5.32 -7.26 4.79
CA CYS A 178 -6.57 -7.86 4.32
C CYS A 178 -6.74 -9.31 4.79
N GLN A 179 -7.97 -9.80 4.64
CA GLN A 179 -8.30 -11.16 4.98
C GLN A 179 -7.56 -12.19 4.12
N GLY A 180 -7.35 -11.90 2.84
CA GLY A 180 -6.61 -12.80 1.94
C GLY A 180 -5.18 -13.07 2.39
N PHE A 181 -4.50 -12.09 3.03
CA PHE A 181 -3.18 -12.35 3.62
C PHE A 181 -3.27 -13.26 4.84
N ILE A 182 -4.27 -13.10 5.68
CA ILE A 182 -4.52 -13.98 6.83
C ILE A 182 -4.72 -15.42 6.34
N ASP A 183 -5.60 -15.62 5.37
CA ASP A 183 -5.93 -16.93 4.84
C ASP A 183 -4.68 -17.62 4.26
N ARG A 184 -3.91 -16.90 3.44
CA ARG A 184 -2.65 -17.42 2.88
C ARG A 184 -1.58 -17.72 3.93
N LEU A 185 -1.48 -16.91 5.00
CA LEU A 185 -0.54 -17.19 6.08
C LEU A 185 -0.98 -18.40 6.93
N LYS A 186 -2.29 -18.59 7.12
CA LYS A 186 -2.85 -19.80 7.76
C LYS A 186 -2.52 -21.05 6.94
N GLU A 187 -2.72 -21.01 5.62
CA GLU A 187 -2.33 -22.10 4.71
C GLU A 187 -0.83 -22.42 4.76
N ARG A 188 0.02 -21.40 5.09
CA ARG A 188 1.47 -21.60 5.32
C ARG A 188 1.82 -22.05 6.73
N GLY A 189 0.81 -22.40 7.56
CA GLY A 189 1.01 -22.90 8.93
C GLY A 189 1.41 -21.82 9.93
N ILE A 190 1.08 -20.57 9.70
CA ILE A 190 1.21 -19.49 10.69
C ILE A 190 -0.04 -19.53 11.58
N LYS A 191 0.18 -19.54 12.89
CA LYS A 191 -0.89 -19.62 13.88
C LYS A 191 -1.79 -18.37 13.83
N GLU A 192 -3.11 -18.56 13.81
CA GLU A 192 -4.10 -17.48 13.72
C GLU A 192 -3.98 -16.46 14.85
N GLU A 193 -3.64 -16.91 16.05
CA GLU A 193 -3.41 -16.07 17.23
C GLU A 193 -2.35 -14.98 17.04
N LYS A 194 -1.46 -15.13 16.05
CA LYS A 194 -0.44 -14.14 15.70
C LYS A 194 -0.90 -13.16 14.62
N LEU A 195 -1.98 -13.46 13.92
CA LEU A 195 -2.43 -12.67 12.78
C LEU A 195 -3.39 -11.58 13.24
N ARG A 196 -3.18 -10.36 12.75
CA ARG A 196 -4.04 -9.20 13.08
C ARG A 196 -4.44 -8.50 11.79
N LEU A 197 -5.74 -8.30 11.61
CA LEU A 197 -6.28 -7.56 10.47
C LEU A 197 -6.31 -6.07 10.80
N ILE A 198 -5.36 -5.32 10.27
CA ILE A 198 -5.35 -3.85 10.35
C ILE A 198 -5.00 -3.32 8.97
N SER A 199 -5.99 -2.77 8.27
CA SER A 199 -5.82 -2.19 6.93
C SER A 199 -5.05 -0.88 6.97
N ASP A 200 -4.59 -0.41 5.82
CA ASP A 200 -4.22 0.99 5.66
C ASP A 200 -5.47 1.87 5.64
N TRP A 201 -5.29 3.19 5.79
CA TRP A 201 -6.38 4.16 5.73
C TRP A 201 -6.45 4.86 4.38
N ALA A 202 -7.59 5.47 4.08
CA ALA A 202 -7.78 6.35 2.94
C ALA A 202 -7.78 7.82 3.37
N ASP A 203 -7.45 8.72 2.44
CA ASP A 203 -7.51 10.17 2.67
C ASP A 203 -8.97 10.66 2.56
N MET A 204 -9.72 10.50 3.65
CA MET A 204 -11.14 10.82 3.71
C MET A 204 -11.41 12.32 3.77
N GLU A 205 -10.43 13.11 4.19
CA GLU A 205 -10.58 14.56 4.39
C GLU A 205 -10.48 15.32 3.05
N ASN A 206 -9.53 14.93 2.21
CA ASN A 206 -9.31 15.55 0.91
C ASN A 206 -10.17 14.94 -0.19
N LEU A 207 -10.48 13.65 -0.11
CA LEU A 207 -11.33 12.98 -1.09
C LEU A 207 -12.80 13.06 -0.63
N ARG A 208 -13.56 13.98 -1.22
CA ARG A 208 -14.98 14.18 -0.90
C ARG A 208 -15.86 13.90 -2.11
N PRO A 209 -16.92 13.05 -1.96
CA PRO A 209 -17.92 12.88 -3.00
C PRO A 209 -18.63 14.21 -3.29
N GLY A 210 -19.03 14.44 -4.54
CA GLY A 210 -19.79 15.61 -4.92
C GLY A 210 -18.98 16.85 -5.33
N ALA A 211 -17.67 16.87 -5.15
CA ALA A 211 -16.83 17.87 -5.80
C ALA A 211 -17.02 17.78 -7.34
N GLN A 212 -17.16 18.92 -7.99
CA GLN A 212 -17.27 18.98 -9.46
C GLN A 212 -15.85 19.04 -10.03
N GLY A 213 -15.31 17.97 -10.56
CA GLY A 213 -13.98 17.93 -11.16
C GLY A 213 -13.79 18.81 -12.41
N SER A 214 -14.42 20.00 -12.40
CA SER A 214 -14.45 20.93 -13.52
C SER A 214 -13.07 21.52 -13.81
N ALA A 215 -12.30 21.86 -12.78
CA ALA A 215 -10.95 22.41 -12.94
C ALA A 215 -10.00 21.40 -13.61
N PHE A 216 -10.06 20.11 -13.19
CA PHE A 216 -9.28 19.06 -13.82
C PHE A 216 -9.69 18.83 -15.28
N ARG A 217 -11.00 18.81 -15.57
CA ARG A 217 -11.52 18.66 -16.93
C ARG A 217 -11.02 19.81 -17.83
N LEU A 218 -11.13 21.04 -17.36
CA LEU A 218 -10.68 22.22 -18.10
C LEU A 218 -9.16 22.17 -18.38
N ALA A 219 -8.35 21.89 -17.37
CA ALA A 219 -6.90 21.80 -17.49
C ALA A 219 -6.43 20.73 -18.49
N ASN A 220 -7.21 19.68 -18.69
CA ASN A 220 -6.90 18.57 -19.61
C ASN A 220 -7.76 18.59 -20.90
N GLN A 221 -8.45 19.70 -21.20
CA GLN A 221 -9.28 19.88 -22.40
C GLN A 221 -10.38 18.79 -22.54
N LEU A 222 -10.95 18.34 -21.40
CA LEU A 222 -12.00 17.37 -21.33
C LEU A 222 -13.36 18.08 -21.23
N SER A 223 -14.28 17.77 -22.18
CA SER A 223 -15.62 18.35 -22.17
C SER A 223 -16.46 17.85 -20.98
N PRO A 224 -17.37 18.66 -20.44
CA PRO A 224 -18.32 18.25 -19.39
C PRO A 224 -19.18 17.05 -19.78
N GLU A 225 -19.49 16.88 -21.07
CA GLU A 225 -20.34 15.81 -21.61
C GLU A 225 -19.59 14.48 -21.73
N GLN A 226 -18.27 14.48 -21.71
CA GLN A 226 -17.46 13.28 -21.81
C GLN A 226 -17.61 12.40 -20.58
N PHE A 227 -17.79 11.12 -20.83
CA PHE A 227 -17.81 10.08 -19.80
C PHE A 227 -16.39 9.57 -19.53
N LEU A 228 -15.90 9.75 -18.31
CA LEU A 228 -14.49 9.54 -17.97
C LEU A 228 -14.29 8.30 -17.11
N VAL A 229 -13.44 7.38 -17.59
CA VAL A 229 -13.01 6.18 -16.89
C VAL A 229 -11.54 6.32 -16.52
N PHE A 230 -11.23 6.40 -15.23
CA PHE A 230 -9.86 6.63 -14.76
C PHE A 230 -9.21 5.37 -14.20
N HIS A 231 -8.02 5.07 -14.67
CA HIS A 231 -7.06 4.23 -13.96
C HIS A 231 -5.92 5.10 -13.42
N THR A 232 -5.56 4.96 -12.15
CA THR A 232 -4.51 5.78 -11.54
C THR A 232 -3.41 4.91 -10.90
N GLY A 233 -2.16 5.37 -10.97
CA GLY A 233 -1.02 4.79 -10.27
C GLY A 233 0.06 4.21 -11.17
N ASN A 234 0.81 3.22 -10.69
CA ASN A 234 1.94 2.65 -11.41
C ASN A 234 1.52 1.98 -12.73
N MET A 235 2.27 2.25 -13.81
CA MET A 235 2.12 1.63 -15.13
C MET A 235 3.15 0.51 -15.28
N GLY A 236 2.93 -0.61 -14.60
CA GLY A 236 3.85 -1.74 -14.62
C GLY A 236 3.15 -3.08 -14.85
N LYS A 237 3.93 -4.14 -14.96
CA LYS A 237 3.48 -5.50 -15.34
C LYS A 237 2.33 -6.04 -14.49
N LYS A 238 2.29 -5.68 -13.20
CA LYS A 238 1.20 -6.11 -12.30
C LYS A 238 -0.16 -5.56 -12.71
N GLN A 239 -0.20 -4.41 -13.38
CA GLN A 239 -1.43 -3.73 -13.79
C GLN A 239 -1.95 -4.20 -15.14
N ARG A 240 -1.10 -4.75 -16.02
CA ARG A 240 -1.50 -5.26 -17.34
C ARG A 240 -2.35 -4.27 -18.14
N LEU A 241 -1.90 -3.00 -18.23
CA LEU A 241 -2.69 -1.89 -18.77
C LEU A 241 -2.96 -2.00 -20.28
N MET A 242 -2.29 -2.88 -20.99
CA MET A 242 -2.64 -3.22 -22.37
C MET A 242 -4.09 -3.72 -22.51
N ASN A 243 -4.65 -4.34 -21.46
CA ASN A 243 -6.07 -4.69 -21.40
C ASN A 243 -6.97 -3.44 -21.51
N VAL A 244 -6.58 -2.34 -20.86
CA VAL A 244 -7.32 -1.06 -20.93
C VAL A 244 -7.22 -0.43 -22.32
N VAL A 245 -6.03 -0.48 -22.95
CA VAL A 245 -5.85 -0.02 -24.34
C VAL A 245 -6.73 -0.80 -25.30
N SER A 246 -6.83 -2.10 -25.13
CA SER A 246 -7.70 -2.96 -25.96
C SER A 246 -9.19 -2.71 -25.68
N ALA A 247 -9.59 -2.43 -24.42
CA ALA A 247 -10.96 -2.03 -24.09
C ALA A 247 -11.34 -0.66 -24.70
N ALA A 248 -10.37 0.28 -24.72
CA ALA A 248 -10.55 1.56 -25.40
C ALA A 248 -10.78 1.34 -26.91
N GLN A 249 -10.02 0.45 -27.55
CA GLN A 249 -10.24 0.09 -28.95
C GLN A 249 -11.63 -0.52 -29.18
N ALA A 250 -12.07 -1.44 -28.31
CA ALA A 250 -13.39 -2.08 -28.41
C ALA A 250 -14.57 -1.10 -28.24
N SER A 251 -14.32 0.08 -27.67
CA SER A 251 -15.30 1.15 -27.44
C SER A 251 -15.03 2.43 -28.25
N LEU A 252 -14.26 2.34 -29.32
CA LEU A 252 -13.87 3.51 -30.14
C LEU A 252 -15.08 4.17 -30.84
N SER A 253 -16.15 3.43 -31.09
CA SER A 253 -17.40 3.95 -31.66
C SER A 253 -18.19 4.88 -30.72
N GLU A 254 -17.83 4.97 -29.46
CA GLU A 254 -18.52 5.79 -28.45
C GLU A 254 -17.84 7.18 -28.33
N PRO A 255 -18.38 8.22 -28.97
CA PRO A 255 -17.65 9.47 -29.19
C PRO A 255 -17.36 10.28 -27.94
N ASP A 256 -18.16 10.12 -26.89
CA ASP A 256 -18.02 10.82 -25.59
C ASP A 256 -17.34 10.00 -24.51
N LEU A 257 -17.00 8.71 -24.74
CA LEU A 257 -16.27 7.90 -23.78
C LEU A 257 -14.77 8.19 -23.87
N ARG A 258 -14.16 8.44 -22.70
CA ARG A 258 -12.71 8.65 -22.56
C ARG A 258 -12.12 7.73 -21.49
N TRP A 259 -11.08 7.01 -21.86
CA TRP A 259 -10.24 6.25 -20.94
C TRP A 259 -9.03 7.10 -20.56
N ILE A 260 -8.78 7.26 -19.28
CA ILE A 260 -7.68 8.09 -18.78
C ILE A 260 -6.82 7.26 -17.84
N ILE A 261 -5.55 7.07 -18.21
CA ILE A 261 -4.55 6.38 -17.40
C ILE A 261 -3.61 7.44 -16.84
N VAL A 262 -3.60 7.61 -15.53
CA VAL A 262 -2.80 8.62 -14.82
C VAL A 262 -1.69 7.92 -14.05
N GLY A 263 -0.44 8.25 -14.33
CA GLY A 263 0.67 7.68 -13.57
C GLY A 263 1.98 7.62 -14.32
N GLN A 264 2.86 6.76 -13.82
CA GLN A 264 4.21 6.54 -14.35
C GLN A 264 4.58 5.06 -14.15
N GLY A 265 5.53 4.55 -14.92
CA GLY A 265 6.01 3.18 -14.77
C GLY A 265 6.72 2.66 -16.02
N GLU A 266 7.27 1.46 -15.89
CA GLU A 266 8.11 0.83 -16.93
C GLU A 266 7.38 0.52 -18.26
N GLU A 267 6.04 0.41 -18.23
CA GLU A 267 5.23 0.10 -19.42
C GLU A 267 4.68 1.36 -20.11
N ARG A 268 4.98 2.58 -19.61
CA ARG A 268 4.41 3.82 -20.16
C ARG A 268 4.72 3.99 -21.65
N ASP A 269 5.98 3.88 -22.04
CA ASP A 269 6.41 4.11 -23.43
C ASP A 269 5.75 3.09 -24.37
N GLN A 270 5.66 1.83 -23.95
CA GLN A 270 4.97 0.78 -24.70
C GLN A 270 3.47 1.07 -24.87
N LEU A 271 2.81 1.62 -23.85
CA LEU A 271 1.41 2.00 -23.93
C LEU A 271 1.21 3.19 -24.90
N GLU A 272 2.08 4.19 -24.88
CA GLU A 272 2.07 5.35 -25.78
C GLU A 272 2.25 4.91 -27.24
N GLU A 273 3.23 4.04 -27.50
CA GLU A 273 3.48 3.46 -28.82
C GLU A 273 2.25 2.71 -29.34
N GLU A 274 1.64 1.86 -28.52
CA GLU A 274 0.50 1.03 -28.92
C GLU A 274 -0.77 1.85 -29.16
N ILE A 275 -1.03 2.88 -28.35
CA ILE A 275 -2.13 3.84 -28.54
C ILE A 275 -1.97 4.55 -29.89
N SER A 276 -0.75 5.02 -30.18
CA SER A 276 -0.43 5.70 -31.44
C SER A 276 -0.56 4.76 -32.64
N ARG A 277 0.00 3.56 -32.55
CA ARG A 277 -0.06 2.53 -33.61
C ARG A 277 -1.49 2.16 -33.98
N ARG A 278 -2.37 2.04 -32.97
CA ARG A 278 -3.80 1.74 -33.16
C ARG A 278 -4.63 2.97 -33.51
N ARG A 279 -4.05 4.17 -33.51
CA ARG A 279 -4.73 5.45 -33.75
C ARG A 279 -5.94 5.67 -32.85
N LEU A 280 -5.82 5.33 -31.57
CA LEU A 280 -6.90 5.49 -30.61
C LEU A 280 -7.03 6.95 -30.17
N THR A 281 -8.24 7.51 -30.31
CA THR A 281 -8.55 8.91 -29.96
C THR A 281 -9.34 9.02 -28.64
N ASN A 282 -9.78 7.90 -28.08
CA ASN A 282 -10.61 7.83 -26.88
C ASN A 282 -9.86 7.39 -25.63
N ILE A 283 -8.51 7.35 -25.68
CA ILE A 283 -7.66 7.04 -24.52
C ILE A 283 -6.54 8.08 -24.40
N MET A 284 -6.22 8.46 -23.16
CA MET A 284 -5.20 9.46 -22.82
C MET A 284 -4.30 8.94 -21.71
N LEU A 285 -2.99 9.16 -21.82
CA LEU A 285 -2.02 8.92 -20.76
C LEU A 285 -1.59 10.26 -20.14
N LEU A 286 -1.82 10.42 -18.85
CA LEU A 286 -1.41 11.60 -18.08
C LEU A 286 -0.25 11.25 -17.14
N PRO A 287 0.66 12.20 -16.86
CA PRO A 287 1.71 12.00 -15.87
C PRO A 287 1.12 11.88 -14.46
N LEU A 288 1.97 11.47 -13.51
CA LEU A 288 1.60 11.48 -12.10
C LEU A 288 1.16 12.89 -11.70
N GLN A 289 0.00 12.99 -11.09
CA GLN A 289 -0.58 14.28 -10.71
C GLN A 289 -0.09 14.73 -9.34
N PRO A 290 0.08 16.04 -9.12
CA PRO A 290 0.33 16.59 -7.79
C PRO A 290 -0.77 16.19 -6.80
N ARG A 291 -0.40 16.03 -5.52
CA ARG A 291 -1.35 15.59 -4.49
C ARG A 291 -2.54 16.54 -4.36
N GLU A 292 -2.29 17.81 -4.52
CA GLU A 292 -3.27 18.89 -4.41
C GLU A 292 -4.37 18.82 -5.49
N SER A 293 -4.05 18.24 -6.66
CA SER A 293 -5.00 18.05 -7.77
C SER A 293 -5.76 16.72 -7.72
N LEU A 294 -5.36 15.78 -6.85
CA LEU A 294 -6.02 14.47 -6.76
C LEU A 294 -7.52 14.56 -6.42
N PRO A 295 -7.99 15.42 -5.51
CA PRO A 295 -9.42 15.55 -5.24
C PRO A 295 -10.23 15.92 -6.48
N GLU A 296 -9.79 16.93 -7.24
CA GLU A 296 -10.42 17.37 -8.49
C GLU A 296 -10.35 16.28 -9.57
N MET A 297 -9.22 15.59 -9.68
CA MET A 297 -9.05 14.49 -10.62
C MET A 297 -10.06 13.36 -10.33
N TYR A 298 -10.16 12.87 -9.09
CA TYR A 298 -11.10 11.82 -8.73
C TYR A 298 -12.55 12.29 -8.82
N ALA A 299 -12.82 13.56 -8.52
CA ALA A 299 -14.13 14.16 -8.67
C ALA A 299 -14.58 14.27 -10.13
N SER A 300 -13.65 14.37 -11.07
CA SER A 300 -13.95 14.42 -12.52
C SER A 300 -14.31 13.06 -13.11
N ALA A 301 -13.99 11.96 -12.43
CA ALA A 301 -14.23 10.61 -12.90
C ALA A 301 -15.71 10.21 -12.82
N ASP A 302 -16.22 9.54 -13.83
CA ASP A 302 -17.52 8.85 -13.81
C ASP A 302 -17.37 7.43 -13.26
N LEU A 303 -16.25 6.76 -13.60
CA LEU A 303 -15.87 5.44 -13.11
C LEU A 303 -14.38 5.41 -12.75
N LEU A 304 -14.05 4.66 -11.72
CA LEU A 304 -12.69 4.35 -11.35
C LEU A 304 -12.37 2.89 -11.69
N LEU A 305 -11.28 2.69 -12.43
CA LEU A 305 -10.88 1.40 -12.97
C LEU A 305 -9.71 0.81 -12.18
N LEU A 306 -9.92 -0.36 -11.63
CA LEU A 306 -8.87 -1.21 -11.10
C LEU A 306 -8.56 -2.30 -12.14
N ASN A 307 -7.34 -2.34 -12.66
CA ASN A 307 -6.90 -3.38 -13.59
C ASN A 307 -5.66 -4.07 -13.04
N GLN A 308 -5.68 -5.41 -12.99
CA GLN A 308 -4.55 -6.23 -12.54
C GLN A 308 -4.38 -7.44 -13.46
N ALA A 309 -3.14 -7.91 -13.57
CA ALA A 309 -2.84 -9.17 -14.26
C ALA A 309 -3.50 -10.35 -13.54
N ALA A 310 -3.94 -11.34 -14.30
CA ALA A 310 -4.58 -12.56 -13.77
C ALA A 310 -3.71 -13.27 -12.70
N ALA A 311 -2.40 -13.28 -12.90
CA ALA A 311 -1.44 -13.93 -12.01
C ALA A 311 -1.22 -13.24 -10.65
N VAL A 312 -1.69 -11.99 -10.48
CA VAL A 312 -1.41 -11.21 -9.26
C VAL A 312 -2.26 -11.68 -8.08
N GLU A 313 -3.49 -12.12 -8.32
CA GLU A 313 -4.47 -12.56 -7.29
C GLU A 313 -4.33 -11.81 -5.95
N ASP A 314 -4.07 -12.55 -4.85
CA ASP A 314 -3.92 -12.01 -3.49
C ASP A 314 -2.45 -11.69 -3.09
N ALA A 315 -1.50 -11.75 -4.05
CA ALA A 315 -0.10 -11.45 -3.74
C ALA A 315 0.11 -9.96 -3.40
N VAL A 316 -0.77 -9.09 -3.89
CA VAL A 316 -0.70 -7.63 -3.72
C VAL A 316 -2.09 -7.04 -3.54
N ILE A 317 -2.26 -6.22 -2.50
CA ILE A 317 -3.48 -5.44 -2.33
C ILE A 317 -3.35 -4.14 -3.12
N PRO A 318 -4.32 -3.81 -3.97
CA PRO A 318 -4.31 -2.51 -4.62
C PRO A 318 -4.75 -1.41 -3.64
N SER A 319 -3.78 -0.71 -3.05
CA SER A 319 -4.04 0.45 -2.17
C SER A 319 -4.93 1.52 -2.81
N LYS A 320 -4.91 1.60 -4.15
CA LYS A 320 -5.78 2.50 -4.92
C LYS A 320 -7.28 2.21 -4.72
N LEU A 321 -7.67 0.97 -4.38
CA LEU A 321 -9.07 0.65 -4.12
C LEU A 321 -9.61 1.43 -2.91
N LEU A 322 -8.80 1.61 -1.86
CA LEU A 322 -9.17 2.43 -0.70
C LEU A 322 -9.42 3.88 -1.12
N THR A 323 -8.53 4.42 -1.96
CA THR A 323 -8.65 5.78 -2.52
C THR A 323 -9.92 5.91 -3.38
N TYR A 324 -10.21 4.91 -4.21
CA TYR A 324 -11.40 4.89 -5.08
C TYR A 324 -12.70 4.85 -4.25
N MET A 325 -12.73 4.03 -3.22
CA MET A 325 -13.86 3.99 -2.29
C MET A 325 -14.03 5.32 -1.55
N ALA A 326 -12.93 5.93 -1.09
CA ALA A 326 -12.97 7.24 -0.42
C ALA A 326 -13.48 8.35 -1.35
N ALA A 327 -13.15 8.31 -2.64
CA ALA A 327 -13.65 9.26 -3.63
C ALA A 327 -15.15 9.11 -3.91
N GLY A 328 -15.78 8.02 -3.45
CA GLY A 328 -17.21 7.79 -3.61
C GLY A 328 -17.64 7.60 -5.06
N ARG A 329 -16.79 7.00 -5.88
CA ARG A 329 -17.09 6.68 -7.29
C ARG A 329 -17.30 5.18 -7.48
N ALA A 330 -18.15 4.82 -8.43
CA ALA A 330 -18.34 3.42 -8.79
C ALA A 330 -17.04 2.83 -9.34
N VAL A 331 -16.71 1.60 -8.94
CA VAL A 331 -15.49 0.91 -9.32
C VAL A 331 -15.79 -0.16 -10.37
N VAL A 332 -15.02 -0.18 -11.44
CA VAL A 332 -14.94 -1.33 -12.35
C VAL A 332 -13.60 -2.00 -12.10
N ALA A 333 -13.58 -3.31 -11.88
CA ALA A 333 -12.36 -4.04 -11.57
C ALA A 333 -12.17 -5.22 -12.51
N ALA A 334 -11.18 -5.13 -13.38
CA ALA A 334 -10.68 -6.25 -14.19
C ALA A 334 -9.61 -6.98 -13.36
N VAL A 335 -10.04 -7.94 -12.55
CA VAL A 335 -9.23 -8.66 -11.57
C VAL A 335 -9.71 -10.10 -11.41
N SER A 336 -8.87 -10.97 -10.86
CA SER A 336 -9.29 -12.34 -10.51
C SER A 336 -10.48 -12.31 -9.55
N GLU A 337 -11.47 -13.15 -9.81
CA GLU A 337 -12.65 -13.36 -8.97
C GLU A 337 -12.30 -13.75 -7.53
N LYS A 338 -11.16 -14.40 -7.34
CA LYS A 338 -10.64 -14.84 -6.04
C LYS A 338 -9.84 -13.77 -5.32
N SER A 339 -9.52 -12.65 -6.00
CA SER A 339 -8.67 -11.60 -5.42
C SER A 339 -9.35 -10.88 -4.25
N GLU A 340 -8.54 -10.34 -3.35
CA GLU A 340 -9.02 -9.50 -2.26
C GLU A 340 -9.78 -8.26 -2.78
N ALA A 341 -9.32 -7.69 -3.89
CA ALA A 341 -10.02 -6.57 -4.52
C ALA A 341 -11.45 -6.95 -4.92
N ALA A 342 -11.65 -8.13 -5.53
CA ALA A 342 -12.98 -8.62 -5.88
C ALA A 342 -13.84 -8.86 -4.63
N ARG A 343 -13.28 -9.45 -3.57
CA ARG A 343 -13.98 -9.65 -2.29
C ARG A 343 -14.42 -8.33 -1.67
N GLN A 344 -13.54 -7.33 -1.60
CA GLN A 344 -13.86 -6.02 -1.04
C GLN A 344 -14.93 -5.28 -1.85
N ILE A 345 -14.83 -5.29 -3.19
CA ILE A 345 -15.82 -4.65 -4.07
C ILE A 345 -17.21 -5.27 -3.88
N ARG A 346 -17.31 -6.60 -3.79
CA ARG A 346 -18.57 -7.29 -3.54
C ARG A 346 -19.12 -6.99 -2.13
N ARG A 347 -18.25 -7.08 -1.11
CA ARG A 347 -18.65 -6.79 0.27
C ARG A 347 -19.16 -5.37 0.45
N ALA A 348 -18.50 -4.41 -0.21
CA ALA A 348 -18.93 -3.01 -0.21
C ALA A 348 -20.09 -2.73 -1.16
N ASN A 349 -20.43 -3.66 -2.07
CA ASN A 349 -21.37 -3.43 -3.17
C ASN A 349 -21.13 -2.09 -3.88
N CYS A 350 -19.85 -1.85 -4.23
CA CYS A 350 -19.35 -0.55 -4.71
C CYS A 350 -18.92 -0.55 -6.18
N GLY A 351 -19.10 -1.66 -6.88
CA GLY A 351 -18.63 -1.79 -8.26
C GLY A 351 -18.95 -3.12 -8.92
N VAL A 352 -18.38 -3.31 -10.08
CA VAL A 352 -18.52 -4.53 -10.90
C VAL A 352 -17.15 -5.13 -11.14
N VAL A 353 -17.04 -6.44 -10.93
CA VAL A 353 -15.83 -7.24 -11.21
C VAL A 353 -16.01 -7.90 -12.58
N VAL A 354 -14.98 -7.82 -13.39
CA VAL A 354 -14.89 -8.51 -14.69
C VAL A 354 -13.64 -9.38 -14.73
N PRO A 355 -13.60 -10.44 -15.55
CA PRO A 355 -12.39 -11.24 -15.70
C PRO A 355 -11.20 -10.38 -16.10
N PRO A 356 -10.01 -10.62 -15.51
CA PRO A 356 -8.80 -9.93 -15.93
C PRO A 356 -8.44 -10.30 -17.38
N GLU A 357 -7.72 -9.40 -18.05
CA GLU A 357 -7.24 -9.62 -19.43
C GLU A 357 -8.37 -9.96 -20.43
N ASN A 358 -9.58 -9.44 -20.17
CA ASN A 358 -10.74 -9.55 -21.05
C ASN A 358 -11.26 -8.14 -21.42
N PRO A 359 -10.72 -7.52 -22.47
CA PRO A 359 -11.04 -6.14 -22.83
C PRO A 359 -12.50 -5.97 -23.29
N GLU A 360 -13.10 -6.97 -23.93
CA GLU A 360 -14.49 -6.94 -24.38
C GLU A 360 -15.46 -6.93 -23.19
N ALA A 361 -15.19 -7.74 -22.15
CA ALA A 361 -15.99 -7.75 -20.93
C ALA A 361 -15.84 -6.41 -20.19
N LEU A 362 -14.62 -5.87 -20.14
CA LEU A 362 -14.36 -4.58 -19.53
C LEU A 362 -15.12 -3.44 -20.25
N ALA A 363 -15.00 -3.35 -21.57
CA ALA A 363 -15.72 -2.35 -22.36
C ALA A 363 -17.24 -2.47 -22.21
N ARG A 364 -17.78 -3.69 -22.27
CA ARG A 364 -19.22 -3.95 -22.10
C ARG A 364 -19.76 -3.45 -20.77
N VAL A 365 -19.05 -3.71 -19.65
CA VAL A 365 -19.47 -3.27 -18.32
C VAL A 365 -19.38 -1.75 -18.19
N VAL A 366 -18.34 -1.12 -18.72
CA VAL A 366 -18.22 0.34 -18.74
C VAL A 366 -19.39 0.97 -19.50
N LEU A 367 -19.74 0.43 -20.67
CA LEU A 367 -20.86 0.92 -21.46
C LEU A 367 -22.24 0.70 -20.78
N ALA A 368 -22.40 -0.42 -20.09
CA ALA A 368 -23.61 -0.66 -19.30
C ALA A 368 -23.75 0.35 -18.14
N LEU A 369 -22.67 0.56 -17.39
CA LEU A 369 -22.67 1.54 -16.31
C LEU A 369 -22.80 2.98 -16.82
N ARG A 370 -22.27 3.31 -17.99
CA ARG A 370 -22.48 4.63 -18.61
C ARG A 370 -23.95 4.94 -18.86
N LYS A 371 -24.74 3.95 -19.23
CA LYS A 371 -26.18 4.09 -19.48
C LYS A 371 -27.01 4.19 -18.20
N ASP A 372 -26.51 3.68 -17.06
CA ASP A 372 -27.23 3.65 -15.79
C ASP A 372 -26.60 4.58 -14.74
N ALA A 373 -26.98 5.85 -14.79
CA ALA A 373 -26.52 6.86 -13.82
C ALA A 373 -27.00 6.58 -12.39
N GLY A 374 -28.18 5.96 -12.24
CA GLY A 374 -28.73 5.60 -10.94
C GLY A 374 -27.89 4.55 -10.24
N LEU A 375 -27.52 3.48 -10.97
CA LEU A 375 -26.64 2.43 -10.48
C LEU A 375 -25.24 2.97 -10.14
N ARG A 376 -24.64 3.78 -11.02
CA ARG A 376 -23.32 4.40 -10.74
C ARG A 376 -23.33 5.19 -9.42
N ARG A 377 -24.37 6.02 -9.23
CA ARG A 377 -24.53 6.81 -7.99
C ARG A 377 -24.65 5.90 -6.76
N LYS A 378 -25.48 4.87 -6.83
CA LYS A 378 -25.66 3.88 -5.76
C LYS A 378 -24.36 3.20 -5.39
N LEU A 379 -23.62 2.72 -6.38
CA LEU A 379 -22.31 2.05 -6.18
C LEU A 379 -21.28 3.02 -5.56
N GLY A 380 -21.25 4.28 -6.01
CA GLY A 380 -20.36 5.30 -5.45
C GLY A 380 -20.69 5.65 -3.99
N VAL A 381 -21.96 5.78 -3.64
CA VAL A 381 -22.41 5.99 -2.26
C VAL A 381 -22.01 4.82 -1.36
N ASN A 382 -22.23 3.60 -1.82
CA ASN A 382 -21.81 2.40 -1.09
C ASN A 382 -20.30 2.34 -0.88
N ALA A 383 -19.50 2.71 -1.91
CA ALA A 383 -18.05 2.82 -1.83
C ALA A 383 -17.63 3.75 -0.68
N ARG A 384 -18.22 4.94 -0.64
CA ARG A 384 -17.93 5.94 0.39
C ARG A 384 -18.30 5.49 1.79
N ILE A 385 -19.50 4.97 1.99
CA ILE A 385 -19.98 4.46 3.28
C ILE A 385 -19.05 3.36 3.79
N PHE A 386 -18.66 2.42 2.91
CA PHE A 386 -17.74 1.34 3.29
C PHE A 386 -16.38 1.89 3.71
N ALA A 387 -15.84 2.88 2.99
CA ALA A 387 -14.58 3.52 3.34
C ALA A 387 -14.66 4.27 4.68
N GLU A 388 -15.76 4.97 4.96
CA GLU A 388 -15.99 5.68 6.23
C GLU A 388 -16.04 4.73 7.43
N VAL A 389 -16.59 3.54 7.27
CA VAL A 389 -16.66 2.54 8.33
C VAL A 389 -15.31 1.83 8.55
N HIS A 390 -14.56 1.56 7.46
CA HIS A 390 -13.42 0.62 7.54
C HIS A 390 -12.06 1.28 7.39
N PHE A 391 -11.96 2.44 6.70
CA PHE A 391 -10.69 2.99 6.23
C PHE A 391 -10.42 4.44 6.66
N THR A 392 -11.14 4.96 7.66
CA THR A 392 -10.80 6.27 8.23
C THR A 392 -9.45 6.18 8.97
N LYS A 393 -8.65 7.26 8.89
CA LYS A 393 -7.37 7.32 9.57
C LYS A 393 -7.52 7.11 11.08
N ALA A 394 -8.48 7.79 11.71
CA ALA A 394 -8.77 7.65 13.14
C ALA A 394 -9.10 6.19 13.50
N GLY A 395 -10.09 5.58 12.85
CA GLY A 395 -10.50 4.21 13.17
C GLY A 395 -9.42 3.15 12.90
N VAL A 396 -8.49 3.39 11.93
CA VAL A 396 -7.34 2.50 11.74
C VAL A 396 -6.32 2.71 12.86
N LEU A 397 -6.04 3.95 13.26
CA LEU A 397 -5.09 4.25 14.33
C LEU A 397 -5.60 3.77 15.70
N ASP A 398 -6.91 3.84 15.96
CA ASP A 398 -7.53 3.25 17.17
C ASP A 398 -7.27 1.74 17.25
N ARG A 399 -7.39 1.01 16.12
CA ARG A 399 -7.04 -0.42 16.05
C ARG A 399 -5.56 -0.70 16.35
N TYR A 400 -4.66 0.20 15.91
CA TYR A 400 -3.25 0.12 16.28
C TYR A 400 -3.04 0.39 17.78
N ASP A 401 -3.74 1.34 18.36
CA ASP A 401 -3.66 1.61 19.81
C ASP A 401 -4.12 0.41 20.64
N GLU A 402 -5.25 -0.19 20.29
CA GLU A 402 -5.75 -1.42 20.92
C GLU A 402 -4.72 -2.54 20.78
N PHE A 403 -4.18 -2.72 19.60
CA PHE A 403 -3.17 -3.73 19.32
C PHE A 403 -1.92 -3.51 20.16
N PHE A 404 -1.32 -2.30 20.19
CA PHE A 404 -0.13 -2.03 20.98
C PHE A 404 -0.39 -2.12 22.50
N ARG A 405 -1.60 -1.76 22.96
CA ARG A 405 -2.00 -1.99 24.36
C ARG A 405 -2.04 -3.48 24.71
N SER A 406 -2.53 -4.32 23.82
CA SER A 406 -2.58 -5.78 24.02
C SER A 406 -1.21 -6.45 24.08
N LEU A 407 -0.17 -5.80 23.56
CA LEU A 407 1.22 -6.29 23.65
C LEU A 407 1.93 -5.94 24.96
N ARG A 408 1.35 -5.01 25.77
CA ARG A 408 1.92 -4.72 27.09
C ARG A 408 1.75 -5.96 27.97
N PRO A 409 2.80 -6.39 28.71
CA PRO A 409 2.59 -7.38 29.77
C PRO A 409 1.49 -6.87 30.71
N ALA A 410 0.57 -7.74 31.10
CA ALA A 410 -0.37 -7.40 32.15
C ALA A 410 0.45 -6.89 33.34
N VAL A 411 0.23 -5.64 33.74
CA VAL A 411 0.80 -5.13 35.00
C VAL A 411 0.16 -6.00 36.08
N ASN A 412 0.93 -6.98 36.59
CA ASN A 412 0.52 -7.69 37.79
C ASN A 412 0.32 -6.64 38.88
N ASP A 413 -0.93 -6.45 39.28
CA ASP A 413 -1.33 -5.72 40.47
C ASP A 413 -0.81 -6.46 41.72
N LEU A 414 0.51 -6.51 41.87
CA LEU A 414 1.18 -7.01 43.10
C LEU A 414 1.53 -5.89 44.09
N SER A 415 0.86 -4.73 43.98
CA SER A 415 1.05 -3.63 44.93
C SER A 415 0.01 -3.55 46.06
N MET A 416 -0.88 -4.55 46.21
CA MET A 416 -1.90 -4.59 47.26
C MET A 416 -1.84 -5.88 48.10
N ALA A 417 -0.65 -6.22 48.63
CA ALA A 417 -0.55 -7.16 49.74
C ALA A 417 0.76 -6.90 50.50
N ARG A 418 0.84 -5.77 51.20
CA ARG A 418 1.67 -5.72 52.43
C ARG A 418 0.78 -6.20 53.57
N PRO A 419 1.08 -7.32 54.20
CA PRO A 419 0.43 -7.64 55.48
C PRO A 419 0.83 -6.59 56.51
N ALA A 420 -0.17 -6.08 57.20
CA ALA A 420 0.05 -5.25 58.38
C ALA A 420 0.97 -6.00 59.37
N ALA A 421 2.08 -5.38 59.70
CA ALA A 421 2.89 -5.84 60.84
C ALA A 421 2.03 -5.68 62.09
N GLU A 422 1.61 -6.77 62.67
CA GLU A 422 1.15 -6.82 64.03
C GLU A 422 2.36 -6.47 64.94
N ASN A 423 2.22 -5.38 65.65
CA ASN A 423 3.05 -5.09 66.80
C ASN A 423 2.46 -5.84 68.00
N ASP A 424 3.24 -6.71 68.57
CA ASP A 424 3.21 -7.06 70.01
C ASP A 424 4.61 -6.75 70.59
#